data_7610c455d579df53a2d1307bd49032a0
#
_entry.id   7610c455d579df53a2d1307bd49032a0
#
_cell.length_a   1.000
_cell.length_b   1.000
_cell.length_c   1.000
_cell.angle_alpha   90.00
_cell.angle_beta   90.00
_cell.angle_gamma   90.00
#
_symmetry.space_group_name_H-M   'P 1'
#
loop_
_entity.id
_entity.type
_entity.pdbx_description
1 polymer ?
#
loop_
_entity_poly.entity_id
_entity_poly.type
_entity_poly.pdbx_seq_one_letter_code
_entity_poly.pdbx_strand_id
1 'polypeptide(L)'
;MAKIKVKNPVVELDGDEMTRIIWSFIKDKLIKPYLEVDLKYYDLGMESRDNTDDQITVDAANAIKKHGVGVKCATITPDEARVEEFKLKKMWRSPNGTIRNILGGTVFREPIICKNVPKLVPGWTLPIVIGRHAFGDQYKATDFLIPGDCLLYTSPSPRDRSLSRMPSSA
;
A
#
# COMPACT_ATOMS: atom_id res chain seq x y z
N MET A 1 -3.61 32.54 15.89
CA MET A 1 -2.42 32.58 15.04
C MET A 1 -2.86 32.51 13.59
N ALA A 2 -2.17 33.21 12.68
CA ALA A 2 -2.46 33.06 11.26
C ALA A 2 -2.10 31.61 10.80
N LYS A 3 -3.00 30.98 10.05
CA LYS A 3 -2.73 29.64 9.53
C LYS A 3 -1.72 29.69 8.39
N ILE A 4 -0.90 28.67 8.31
CA ILE A 4 0.04 28.51 7.19
C ILE A 4 -0.75 28.00 5.99
N LYS A 5 -0.72 28.73 4.88
CA LYS A 5 -1.39 28.32 3.65
C LYS A 5 -0.57 27.28 2.90
N VAL A 6 -1.16 26.09 2.69
CA VAL A 6 -0.56 25.00 1.92
C VAL A 6 -0.93 25.18 0.45
N LYS A 7 0.07 25.25 -0.42
CA LYS A 7 -0.10 25.56 -1.84
C LYS A 7 -0.83 24.45 -2.61
N ASN A 8 -0.45 23.21 -2.34
CA ASN A 8 -0.98 22.06 -3.09
C ASN A 8 -2.04 21.32 -2.25
N PRO A 9 -3.11 20.83 -2.87
CA PRO A 9 -4.07 19.97 -2.18
C PRO A 9 -3.41 18.64 -1.77
N VAL A 10 -3.92 18.06 -0.70
CA VAL A 10 -3.51 16.74 -0.20
C VAL A 10 -4.67 15.76 -0.37
N VAL A 11 -4.40 14.61 -0.97
CA VAL A 11 -5.41 13.56 -1.09
C VAL A 11 -5.50 12.80 0.22
N GLU A 12 -6.69 12.78 0.79
CA GLU A 12 -7.01 12.12 2.05
C GLU A 12 -7.74 10.81 1.76
N LEU A 13 -7.12 9.69 2.15
CA LEU A 13 -7.70 8.36 2.03
C LEU A 13 -8.05 7.87 3.43
N ASP A 14 -9.32 8.02 3.78
CA ASP A 14 -9.82 7.58 5.08
C ASP A 14 -9.88 6.06 5.17
N GLY A 15 -9.90 5.55 6.38
CA GLY A 15 -9.79 4.12 6.65
C GLY A 15 -10.99 3.57 7.40
N ASP A 16 -10.75 2.44 8.03
CA ASP A 16 -11.74 1.72 8.82
C ASP A 16 -11.52 1.90 10.33
N GLU A 17 -12.57 1.65 11.09
CA GLU A 17 -12.55 1.50 12.55
C GLU A 17 -11.83 2.64 13.29
N MET A 18 -10.92 2.28 14.18
CA MET A 18 -10.20 3.20 15.06
C MET A 18 -9.35 4.22 14.30
N THR A 19 -8.81 3.85 13.12
CA THR A 19 -7.97 4.76 12.36
C THR A 19 -8.74 5.95 11.80
N ARG A 20 -10.00 5.79 11.45
CA ARG A 20 -10.90 6.86 11.05
C ARG A 20 -11.10 7.88 12.19
N ILE A 21 -11.32 7.39 13.40
CA ILE A 21 -11.50 8.23 14.59
C ILE A 21 -10.21 8.99 14.92
N ILE A 22 -9.08 8.28 14.95
CA ILE A 22 -7.77 8.88 15.22
C ILE A 22 -7.42 9.93 14.15
N TRP A 23 -7.69 9.64 12.90
CA TRP A 23 -7.42 10.58 11.80
C TRP A 23 -8.28 11.84 11.91
N SER A 24 -9.55 11.72 12.30
CA SER A 24 -10.40 12.86 12.60
C SER A 24 -9.80 13.74 13.70
N PHE A 25 -9.32 13.14 14.80
CA PHE A 25 -8.65 13.88 15.87
C PHE A 25 -7.37 14.57 15.39
N ILE A 26 -6.57 13.91 14.56
CA ILE A 26 -5.36 14.52 14.00
C ILE A 26 -5.72 15.73 13.15
N LYS A 27 -6.70 15.60 12.27
CA LYS A 27 -7.17 16.74 11.45
C LYS A 27 -7.62 17.91 12.32
N ASP A 28 -8.46 17.66 13.31
CA ASP A 28 -9.11 18.71 14.07
C ASP A 28 -8.17 19.36 15.10
N LYS A 29 -7.24 18.59 15.68
CA LYS A 29 -6.34 19.08 16.73
C LYS A 29 -4.96 19.52 16.25
N LEU A 30 -4.44 18.88 15.19
CA LEU A 30 -3.05 19.07 14.75
C LEU A 30 -2.91 19.70 13.37
N ILE A 31 -3.89 19.56 12.49
CA ILE A 31 -3.80 20.06 11.11
C ILE A 31 -4.58 21.37 10.96
N LYS A 32 -5.89 21.31 11.07
CA LYS A 32 -6.79 22.45 10.81
C LYS A 32 -6.55 23.70 11.67
N PRO A 33 -6.08 23.59 12.93
CA PRO A 33 -5.76 24.80 13.73
C PRO A 33 -4.58 25.58 13.18
N TYR A 34 -3.62 24.92 12.54
CA TYR A 34 -2.36 25.52 12.11
C TYR A 34 -2.23 25.71 10.61
N LEU A 35 -2.90 24.85 9.82
CA LEU A 35 -2.78 24.81 8.38
C LEU A 35 -4.11 25.15 7.70
N GLU A 36 -4.01 25.90 6.60
CA GLU A 36 -5.07 26.05 5.60
C GLU A 36 -4.68 25.15 4.41
N VAL A 37 -5.25 23.93 4.39
CA VAL A 37 -4.97 22.90 3.39
C VAL A 37 -6.25 22.40 2.75
N ASP A 38 -6.24 22.26 1.43
CA ASP A 38 -7.34 21.66 0.67
C ASP A 38 -7.19 20.12 0.72
N LEU A 39 -8.10 19.45 1.42
CA LEU A 39 -8.13 17.99 1.56
C LEU A 39 -9.12 17.40 0.54
N LYS A 40 -8.61 16.60 -0.39
CA LYS A 40 -9.42 15.82 -1.32
C LYS A 40 -9.75 14.47 -0.70
N TYR A 41 -10.96 14.34 -0.18
CA TYR A 41 -11.41 13.21 0.61
C TYR A 41 -11.84 12.03 -0.24
N TYR A 42 -11.34 10.83 0.10
CA TYR A 42 -11.74 9.54 -0.44
C TYR A 42 -11.96 8.56 0.72
N ASP A 43 -13.14 7.99 0.79
CA ASP A 43 -13.48 7.00 1.81
C ASP A 43 -13.08 5.60 1.33
N LEU A 44 -12.01 5.05 1.88
CA LEU A 44 -11.56 3.68 1.62
C LEU A 44 -12.04 2.68 2.68
N GLY A 45 -13.08 3.03 3.44
CA GLY A 45 -13.74 2.10 4.34
C GLY A 45 -14.38 0.94 3.59
N MET A 46 -14.57 -0.17 4.27
CA MET A 46 -15.04 -1.43 3.69
C MET A 46 -16.36 -1.26 2.94
N GLU A 47 -17.32 -0.56 3.55
CA GLU A 47 -18.63 -0.32 2.95
C GLU A 47 -18.56 0.50 1.66
N SER A 48 -17.78 1.59 1.68
CA SER A 48 -17.60 2.45 0.51
C SER A 48 -16.92 1.71 -0.65
N ARG A 49 -15.95 0.87 -0.32
CA ARG A 49 -15.26 0.04 -1.32
C ARG A 49 -16.19 -1.01 -1.93
N ASP A 50 -17.01 -1.67 -1.10
CA ASP A 50 -17.96 -2.66 -1.58
C ASP A 50 -19.05 -2.04 -2.46
N ASN A 51 -19.57 -0.87 -2.08
CA ASN A 51 -20.56 -0.14 -2.83
C ASN A 51 -20.06 0.33 -4.21
N THR A 52 -18.77 0.65 -4.30
CA THR A 52 -18.15 1.15 -5.54
C THR A 52 -17.39 0.07 -6.32
N ASP A 53 -17.52 -1.21 -5.93
CA ASP A 53 -16.75 -2.31 -6.51
C ASP A 53 -15.23 -2.04 -6.51
N ASP A 54 -14.74 -1.42 -5.43
CA ASP A 54 -13.37 -0.97 -5.21
C ASP A 54 -12.86 0.13 -6.18
N GLN A 55 -13.76 0.72 -6.98
CA GLN A 55 -13.38 1.80 -7.90
C GLN A 55 -12.86 3.03 -7.14
N ILE A 56 -13.37 3.30 -5.95
CA ILE A 56 -12.91 4.41 -5.10
C ILE A 56 -11.40 4.33 -4.80
N THR A 57 -10.84 3.12 -4.68
CA THR A 57 -9.40 2.92 -4.46
C THR A 57 -8.58 3.34 -5.70
N VAL A 58 -9.10 3.04 -6.89
CA VAL A 58 -8.47 3.42 -8.16
C VAL A 58 -8.53 4.94 -8.35
N ASP A 59 -9.66 5.54 -8.06
CA ASP A 59 -9.88 6.98 -8.18
C ASP A 59 -8.98 7.76 -7.21
N ALA A 60 -8.86 7.28 -5.97
CA ALA A 60 -7.97 7.84 -4.97
C ALA A 60 -6.49 7.77 -5.40
N ALA A 61 -6.06 6.64 -5.96
CA ALA A 61 -4.70 6.48 -6.46
C ALA A 61 -4.40 7.43 -7.64
N ASN A 62 -5.35 7.59 -8.55
CA ASN A 62 -5.22 8.55 -9.66
C ASN A 62 -5.22 10.00 -9.18
N ALA A 63 -5.99 10.32 -8.14
CA ALA A 63 -5.94 11.63 -7.50
C ALA A 63 -4.57 11.91 -6.87
N ILE A 64 -3.95 10.92 -6.21
CA ILE A 64 -2.58 11.06 -5.70
C ILE A 64 -1.60 11.32 -6.85
N LYS A 65 -1.72 10.60 -7.96
CA LYS A 65 -0.91 10.84 -9.16
C LYS A 65 -1.02 12.28 -9.65
N LYS A 66 -2.24 12.82 -9.66
CA LYS A 66 -2.54 14.18 -10.12
C LYS A 66 -2.02 15.25 -9.16
N HIS A 67 -2.17 15.08 -7.87
CA HIS A 67 -1.84 16.09 -6.85
C HIS A 67 -0.46 15.90 -6.22
N GLY A 68 0.18 14.76 -6.44
CA GLY A 68 1.55 14.48 -6.02
C GLY A 68 1.71 14.00 -4.58
N VAL A 69 0.68 14.11 -3.74
CA VAL A 69 0.75 13.73 -2.33
C VAL A 69 -0.56 13.17 -1.83
N GLY A 70 -0.48 12.14 -1.00
CA GLY A 70 -1.65 11.55 -0.35
C GLY A 70 -1.31 11.00 1.03
N VAL A 71 -2.28 11.02 1.92
CA VAL A 71 -2.22 10.43 3.25
C VAL A 71 -3.26 9.33 3.32
N LYS A 72 -2.81 8.11 3.63
CA LYS A 72 -3.69 6.94 3.72
C LYS A 72 -3.78 6.43 5.15
N CYS A 73 -4.99 6.32 5.65
CA CYS A 73 -5.30 5.63 6.89
C CYS A 73 -5.27 4.10 6.70
N ALA A 74 -5.20 3.36 7.79
CA ALA A 74 -5.29 1.92 7.73
C ALA A 74 -6.68 1.46 7.27
N THR A 75 -6.71 0.43 6.43
CA THR A 75 -7.93 -0.16 5.89
C THR A 75 -7.96 -1.64 6.18
N ILE A 76 -9.13 -2.20 6.36
CA ILE A 76 -9.34 -3.62 6.48
C ILE A 76 -9.10 -4.29 5.13
N THR A 77 -8.34 -5.38 5.13
CA THR A 77 -8.28 -6.32 4.00
C THR A 77 -9.13 -7.52 4.41
N PRO A 78 -10.29 -7.76 3.78
CA PRO A 78 -11.20 -8.81 4.19
C PRO A 78 -10.59 -10.19 3.94
N ASP A 79 -10.77 -11.05 4.91
CA ASP A 79 -10.69 -12.50 4.79
C ASP A 79 -12.09 -13.11 4.68
N GLU A 80 -12.19 -14.42 4.60
CA GLU A 80 -13.47 -15.12 4.46
C GLU A 80 -14.45 -14.77 5.59
N ALA A 81 -13.98 -14.71 6.83
CA ALA A 81 -14.80 -14.35 7.98
C ALA A 81 -15.32 -12.92 7.90
N ARG A 82 -14.50 -11.99 7.46
CA ARG A 82 -14.89 -10.59 7.25
C ARG A 82 -15.86 -10.41 6.09
N VAL A 83 -15.76 -11.23 5.05
CA VAL A 83 -16.74 -11.23 3.93
C VAL A 83 -18.13 -11.60 4.45
N GLU A 84 -18.24 -12.60 5.32
CA GLU A 84 -19.51 -13.00 5.94
C GLU A 84 -20.03 -11.96 6.93
N GLU A 85 -19.15 -11.44 7.81
CA GLU A 85 -19.47 -10.44 8.82
C GLU A 85 -20.06 -9.16 8.19
N PHE A 86 -19.40 -8.63 7.18
CA PHE A 86 -19.82 -7.40 6.50
C PHE A 86 -20.74 -7.63 5.31
N LYS A 87 -21.08 -8.87 4.99
CA LYS A 87 -21.92 -9.26 3.85
C LYS A 87 -21.42 -8.67 2.52
N LEU A 88 -20.12 -8.76 2.30
CA LEU A 88 -19.48 -8.18 1.12
C LEU A 88 -19.82 -8.96 -0.15
N LYS A 89 -19.86 -8.29 -1.27
CA LYS A 89 -20.07 -8.90 -2.59
C LYS A 89 -18.97 -9.91 -2.95
N LYS A 90 -17.74 -9.65 -2.50
CA LYS A 90 -16.58 -10.52 -2.70
C LYS A 90 -15.43 -10.17 -1.74
N MET A 91 -14.42 -11.02 -1.67
CA MET A 91 -13.19 -10.75 -0.95
C MET A 91 -12.33 -9.75 -1.72
N TRP A 92 -12.42 -8.46 -1.33
CA TRP A 92 -11.67 -7.38 -1.96
C TRP A 92 -10.18 -7.47 -1.69
N ARG A 93 -9.37 -7.18 -2.69
CA ARG A 93 -7.91 -7.12 -2.55
C ARG A 93 -7.48 -5.97 -1.63
N SER A 94 -6.25 -6.05 -1.10
CA SER A 94 -5.70 -4.96 -0.31
C SER A 94 -5.59 -3.66 -1.11
N PRO A 95 -6.18 -2.55 -0.64
CA PRO A 95 -6.05 -1.25 -1.31
C PRO A 95 -4.61 -0.78 -1.42
N ASN A 96 -3.76 -1.20 -0.48
CA ASN A 96 -2.34 -0.87 -0.49
C ASN A 96 -1.63 -1.39 -1.75
N GLY A 97 -1.99 -2.60 -2.18
CA GLY A 97 -1.46 -3.20 -3.41
C GLY A 97 -1.93 -2.44 -4.64
N THR A 98 -3.22 -2.18 -4.74
CA THR A 98 -3.83 -1.43 -5.86
C THR A 98 -3.20 -0.04 -6.01
N ILE A 99 -3.12 0.72 -4.91
CA ILE A 99 -2.54 2.07 -4.91
C ILE A 99 -1.07 2.04 -5.34
N ARG A 100 -0.25 1.14 -4.77
CA ARG A 100 1.17 1.03 -5.15
C ARG A 100 1.37 0.66 -6.60
N ASN A 101 0.55 -0.26 -7.11
CA ASN A 101 0.61 -0.66 -8.52
C ASN A 101 0.27 0.50 -9.47
N ILE A 102 -0.74 1.29 -9.14
CA ILE A 102 -1.14 2.46 -9.94
C ILE A 102 -0.07 3.55 -9.88
N LEU A 103 0.50 3.80 -8.70
CA LEU A 103 1.55 4.81 -8.53
C LEU A 103 2.89 4.37 -9.14
N GLY A 104 3.14 3.07 -9.24
CA GLY A 104 4.35 2.51 -9.84
C GLY A 104 5.62 2.78 -9.05
N GLY A 105 5.49 3.13 -7.76
CA GLY A 105 6.60 3.56 -6.92
C GLY A 105 7.32 2.43 -6.20
N THR A 106 8.53 2.75 -5.74
CA THR A 106 9.31 1.92 -4.83
C THR A 106 9.46 2.65 -3.50
N VAL A 107 9.22 1.94 -2.40
CA VAL A 107 9.42 2.47 -1.04
C VAL A 107 10.72 1.90 -0.50
N PHE A 108 11.66 2.78 -0.17
CA PHE A 108 12.88 2.42 0.53
C PHE A 108 12.70 2.68 2.03
N ARG A 109 13.10 1.71 2.83
CA ARG A 109 13.08 1.81 4.29
C ARG A 109 14.49 1.68 4.81
N GLU A 110 15.00 2.73 5.44
CA GLU A 110 16.24 2.70 6.20
C GLU A 110 15.96 2.50 7.69
N PRO A 111 16.80 1.74 8.39
CA PRO A 111 16.67 1.65 9.84
C PRO A 111 17.04 2.99 10.48
N ILE A 112 16.23 3.42 11.44
CA ILE A 112 16.55 4.56 12.28
C ILE A 112 17.52 4.07 13.36
N ILE A 113 18.78 4.55 13.32
CA ILE A 113 19.82 4.17 14.26
C ILE A 113 20.00 5.27 15.28
N CYS A 114 19.64 5.00 16.53
CA CYS A 114 19.88 5.89 17.65
C CYS A 114 21.21 5.55 18.33
N LYS A 115 22.06 6.55 18.59
CA LYS A 115 23.39 6.34 19.18
C LYS A 115 23.36 5.73 20.58
N ASN A 116 22.30 6.02 21.34
CA ASN A 116 22.11 5.59 22.74
C ASN A 116 21.24 4.34 22.89
N VAL A 117 20.83 3.73 21.79
CA VAL A 117 20.03 2.49 21.81
C VAL A 117 20.86 1.38 21.21
N PRO A 118 21.09 0.27 21.96
CA PRO A 118 21.81 -0.88 21.43
C PRO A 118 21.13 -1.45 20.20
N LYS A 119 21.92 -1.84 19.20
CA LYS A 119 21.40 -2.53 18.02
C LYS A 119 20.92 -3.93 18.39
N LEU A 120 19.80 -4.38 17.83
CA LEU A 120 19.29 -5.74 18.00
C LEU A 120 20.28 -6.80 17.51
N VAL A 121 21.02 -6.50 16.45
CA VAL A 121 22.08 -7.35 15.93
C VAL A 121 23.38 -6.56 15.93
N PRO A 122 24.21 -6.71 16.97
CA PRO A 122 25.41 -5.89 17.17
C PRO A 122 26.44 -6.00 16.03
N GLY A 123 26.52 -7.16 15.37
CA GLY A 123 27.45 -7.41 14.27
C GLY A 123 27.10 -6.69 12.95
N TRP A 124 25.93 -6.11 12.84
CA TRP A 124 25.54 -5.36 11.64
C TRP A 124 26.10 -3.95 11.69
N THR A 125 27.19 -3.73 10.97
CA THR A 125 27.90 -2.45 10.95
C THR A 125 27.48 -1.53 9.81
N LEU A 126 26.95 -2.10 8.74
CA LEU A 126 26.47 -1.34 7.59
C LEU A 126 24.95 -1.17 7.62
N PRO A 127 24.41 -0.07 7.06
CA PRO A 127 22.96 0.12 6.94
C PRO A 127 22.36 -0.92 6.01
N ILE A 128 21.20 -1.46 6.40
CA ILE A 128 20.40 -2.35 5.57
C ILE A 128 19.21 -1.58 5.07
N VAL A 129 19.12 -1.41 3.75
CA VAL A 129 18.01 -0.74 3.09
C VAL A 129 17.07 -1.78 2.51
N ILE A 130 15.78 -1.71 2.88
CA ILE A 130 14.76 -2.61 2.35
C ILE A 130 13.94 -1.86 1.31
N GLY A 131 14.03 -2.31 0.06
CA GLY A 131 13.20 -1.80 -1.05
C GLY A 131 11.91 -2.62 -1.17
N ARG A 132 10.77 -1.94 -1.18
CA ARG A 132 9.47 -2.54 -1.48
C ARG A 132 8.91 -1.91 -2.75
N HIS A 133 8.75 -2.70 -3.79
CA HIS A 133 8.28 -2.23 -5.09
C HIS A 133 6.86 -2.72 -5.42
N ALA A 134 6.24 -2.08 -6.41
CA ALA A 134 4.87 -2.37 -6.82
C ALA A 134 4.71 -3.70 -7.58
N PHE A 135 5.80 -4.28 -8.06
CA PHE A 135 5.82 -5.46 -8.92
C PHE A 135 6.21 -6.75 -8.19
N GLY A 136 6.05 -6.77 -6.86
CA GLY A 136 6.28 -7.99 -6.06
C GLY A 136 5.21 -9.04 -6.35
N ASP A 137 5.62 -10.31 -6.31
CA ASP A 137 4.77 -11.45 -6.67
C ASP A 137 3.47 -11.51 -5.88
N GLN A 138 3.50 -11.16 -4.60
CA GLN A 138 2.32 -11.15 -3.73
C GLN A 138 1.16 -10.28 -4.27
N TYR A 139 1.45 -9.23 -5.05
CA TYR A 139 0.44 -8.28 -5.52
C TYR A 139 0.11 -8.41 -7.00
N LYS A 140 0.93 -9.10 -7.76
CA LYS A 140 0.76 -9.32 -9.21
C LYS A 140 0.84 -10.76 -9.63
N ALA A 141 0.96 -11.70 -8.70
CA ALA A 141 0.91 -13.11 -9.01
C ALA A 141 -0.41 -13.47 -9.72
N THR A 142 -0.30 -14.30 -10.71
CA THR A 142 -1.45 -14.89 -11.40
C THR A 142 -1.42 -16.38 -11.14
N ASP A 143 -2.46 -16.87 -10.49
CA ASP A 143 -2.65 -18.28 -10.20
C ASP A 143 -3.66 -18.86 -11.18
N PHE A 144 -3.39 -20.06 -11.65
CA PHE A 144 -4.35 -20.83 -12.45
C PHE A 144 -4.23 -22.31 -12.17
N LEU A 145 -5.36 -22.98 -12.21
CA LEU A 145 -5.42 -24.43 -12.04
C LEU A 145 -5.17 -25.12 -13.39
N ILE A 146 -4.22 -26.04 -13.43
CA ILE A 146 -3.99 -26.88 -14.60
C ILE A 146 -4.94 -28.09 -14.49
N PRO A 147 -5.93 -28.21 -15.39
CA PRO A 147 -6.98 -29.23 -15.27
C PRO A 147 -6.56 -30.60 -15.83
N GLY A 148 -5.40 -31.09 -15.50
CA GLY A 148 -4.89 -32.40 -15.96
C GLY A 148 -3.48 -32.31 -16.53
N ASP A 149 -3.05 -33.34 -17.22
CA ASP A 149 -1.75 -33.37 -17.87
C ASP A 149 -1.65 -32.30 -18.95
N CYS A 150 -0.77 -31.35 -18.73
CA CYS A 150 -0.60 -30.18 -19.59
C CYS A 150 0.88 -29.86 -19.76
N LEU A 151 1.27 -29.47 -20.96
CA LEU A 151 2.61 -28.99 -21.24
C LEU A 151 2.62 -27.47 -21.11
N LEU A 152 3.26 -26.95 -20.04
CA LEU A 152 3.41 -25.55 -19.80
C LEU A 152 4.71 -25.02 -20.40
N TYR A 153 4.60 -24.14 -21.39
CA TYR A 153 5.75 -23.42 -21.93
C TYR A 153 5.89 -22.06 -21.22
N THR A 154 7.03 -21.85 -20.57
CA THR A 154 7.38 -20.57 -20.02
C THR A 154 8.49 -19.95 -20.87
N SER A 155 8.34 -18.66 -21.21
CA SER A 155 9.44 -17.91 -21.78
C SER A 155 10.44 -17.58 -20.67
N PRO A 156 11.73 -17.90 -20.82
CA PRO A 156 12.72 -17.50 -19.83
C PRO A 156 12.73 -16.00 -19.69
N SER A 157 12.77 -15.49 -18.45
CA SER A 157 12.90 -14.08 -18.23
C SER A 157 14.24 -13.58 -18.77
N PRO A 158 14.39 -12.29 -19.09
CA PRO A 158 15.70 -11.72 -19.47
C PRO A 158 16.80 -11.99 -18.43
N ARG A 159 16.43 -12.22 -17.19
CA ARG A 159 17.32 -12.59 -16.08
C ARG A 159 17.82 -14.03 -16.19
N ASP A 160 17.01 -14.95 -16.69
CA ASP A 160 17.37 -16.35 -16.82
C ASP A 160 18.34 -16.57 -17.98
N ARG A 161 18.41 -15.63 -18.92
CA ARG A 161 19.40 -15.61 -20.00
C ARG A 161 20.78 -15.12 -19.56
N SER A 162 20.89 -14.37 -18.47
CA SER A 162 22.14 -13.90 -17.93
C SER A 162 22.64 -14.81 -16.82
N LEU A 163 23.33 -15.91 -17.19
CA LEU A 163 24.33 -16.63 -16.38
C LEU A 163 24.00 -16.95 -14.90
N SER A 164 22.75 -16.95 -14.50
CA SER A 164 22.35 -17.53 -13.23
C SER A 164 22.36 -19.07 -13.36
N ARG A 165 23.53 -19.65 -13.35
CA ARG A 165 23.67 -21.07 -13.03
C ARG A 165 23.33 -21.22 -11.56
N MET A 166 22.09 -21.56 -11.25
CA MET A 166 21.85 -22.21 -9.98
C MET A 166 22.63 -23.52 -9.98
N PRO A 167 23.49 -23.78 -9.00
CA PRO A 167 24.09 -25.09 -8.88
C PRO A 167 22.94 -26.07 -8.68
N SER A 168 22.84 -27.04 -9.55
CA SER A 168 22.01 -28.20 -9.31
C SER A 168 22.52 -28.85 -8.03
N SER A 169 21.77 -28.74 -6.94
CA SER A 169 22.00 -29.57 -5.78
C SER A 169 21.74 -31.02 -6.19
N ALA A 170 22.79 -31.80 -6.26
CA ALA A 170 22.71 -33.24 -6.25
C ALA A 170 22.12 -33.76 -4.95
#